data_e9647df3afac5cb3c9e2ba3ba6fa412f
#
_entry.id   e9647df3afac5cb3c9e2ba3ba6fa412f
#
_cell.length_a   1.000
_cell.length_b   1.000
_cell.length_c   1.000
_cell.angle_alpha   90.00
_cell.angle_beta   90.00
_cell.angle_gamma   90.00
#
_symmetry.space_group_name_H-M   'P 1'
#
loop_
_entity.id
_entity.type
_entity.pdbx_description
1 polymer ?
#
loop_
_entity_poly.entity_id
_entity_poly.type
_entity_poly.pdbx_seq_one_letter_code
_entity_poly.pdbx_strand_id
1 'polypeptide(L)'
;GAGGGLAAVVGARHLLGVRRYTPKWNRLIQVLLGVYASALGSALIGMPSLAYNLVNLGALSAPAMLVLSIVSWRKGNPSAPWYFVAWSIFLVAVTMQALRDFGVLSSTPMSAAYLPIGTVLEMLLLSFALGNRINILKRSSDNANAKALAASLENERIVKEQNAELETRVRERTDALAKANSGLSSALEDLQGAQDQLIQ
;
A
#
# COMPACT_ATOMS: atom_id res chain seq x y z
N GLY A 1 -14.88 -2.51 -24.86
CA GLY A 1 -15.02 -3.97 -24.81
C GLY A 1 -14.69 -4.57 -23.45
N ALA A 2 -14.83 -5.90 -23.30
CA ALA A 2 -14.65 -6.61 -22.04
C ALA A 2 -13.29 -6.35 -21.35
N GLY A 3 -12.21 -6.27 -22.12
CA GLY A 3 -10.86 -5.96 -21.61
C GLY A 3 -10.75 -4.59 -20.98
N GLY A 4 -11.36 -3.56 -21.57
CA GLY A 4 -11.37 -2.21 -21.01
C GLY A 4 -12.17 -2.14 -19.70
N GLY A 5 -13.34 -2.78 -19.64
CA GLY A 5 -14.12 -2.86 -18.41
C GLY A 5 -13.39 -3.58 -17.27
N LEU A 6 -12.71 -4.67 -17.58
CA LEU A 6 -11.89 -5.39 -16.61
C LEU A 6 -10.74 -4.54 -16.08
N ALA A 7 -9.99 -3.86 -16.96
CA ALA A 7 -8.91 -2.96 -16.57
C ALA A 7 -9.42 -1.79 -15.70
N ALA A 8 -10.58 -1.22 -16.03
CA ALA A 8 -11.20 -0.15 -15.25
C ALA A 8 -11.59 -0.60 -13.84
N VAL A 9 -12.18 -1.79 -13.68
CA VAL A 9 -12.57 -2.33 -12.37
C VAL A 9 -11.35 -2.72 -11.53
N VAL A 10 -10.30 -3.28 -12.15
CA VAL A 10 -9.02 -3.55 -11.47
C VAL A 10 -8.38 -2.24 -11.03
N GLY A 11 -8.35 -1.22 -11.92
CA GLY A 11 -7.88 0.13 -11.59
C GLY A 11 -8.65 0.75 -10.43
N ALA A 12 -9.99 0.64 -10.44
CA ALA A 12 -10.83 1.09 -9.32
C ALA A 12 -10.45 0.45 -8.00
N ARG A 13 -10.27 -0.87 -7.99
CA ARG A 13 -9.91 -1.62 -6.78
C ARG A 13 -8.58 -1.12 -6.19
N HIS A 14 -7.60 -0.87 -7.04
CA HIS A 14 -6.27 -0.41 -6.61
C HIS A 14 -6.25 1.08 -6.29
N LEU A 15 -6.76 1.95 -7.16
CA LEU A 15 -6.74 3.41 -7.00
C LEU A 15 -7.61 3.88 -5.84
N LEU A 16 -8.83 3.35 -5.71
CA LEU A 16 -9.74 3.73 -4.63
C LEU A 16 -9.40 3.06 -3.30
N GLY A 17 -8.48 2.09 -3.27
CA GLY A 17 -8.09 1.40 -2.04
C GLY A 17 -9.28 0.77 -1.34
N VAL A 18 -10.17 0.10 -2.09
CA VAL A 18 -11.50 -0.35 -1.65
C VAL A 18 -11.45 -1.21 -0.39
N ARG A 19 -10.42 -2.02 -0.23
CA ARG A 19 -10.23 -2.81 0.99
C ARG A 19 -10.04 -1.95 2.25
N ARG A 20 -9.38 -0.79 2.12
CA ARG A 20 -9.05 0.09 3.24
C ARG A 20 -10.15 1.11 3.52
N TYR A 21 -10.70 1.74 2.48
CA TYR A 21 -11.64 2.86 2.63
C TYR A 21 -13.09 2.43 2.55
N THR A 22 -13.43 1.39 1.77
CA THR A 22 -14.81 0.97 1.50
C THR A 22 -14.97 -0.54 1.47
N PRO A 23 -14.72 -1.28 2.59
CA PRO A 23 -14.72 -2.74 2.58
C PRO A 23 -16.06 -3.36 2.16
N LYS A 24 -17.19 -2.70 2.44
CA LYS A 24 -18.53 -3.17 2.03
C LYS A 24 -18.71 -3.24 0.51
N TRP A 25 -18.03 -2.36 -0.24
CA TRP A 25 -18.07 -2.31 -1.70
C TRP A 25 -17.14 -3.31 -2.39
N ASN A 26 -16.28 -3.99 -1.63
CA ASN A 26 -15.37 -4.98 -2.18
C ASN A 26 -16.10 -6.16 -2.83
N ARG A 27 -17.26 -6.57 -2.29
CA ARG A 27 -18.11 -7.61 -2.90
C ARG A 27 -18.62 -7.18 -4.28
N LEU A 28 -19.10 -5.96 -4.42
CA LEU A 28 -19.57 -5.43 -5.70
C LEU A 28 -18.44 -5.44 -6.75
N ILE A 29 -17.25 -5.01 -6.37
CA ILE A 29 -16.09 -5.04 -7.28
C ILE A 29 -15.72 -6.47 -7.68
N GLN A 30 -15.79 -7.43 -6.77
CA GLN A 30 -15.51 -8.83 -7.08
C GLN A 30 -16.55 -9.41 -8.06
N VAL A 31 -17.83 -9.08 -7.89
CA VAL A 31 -18.89 -9.48 -8.82
C VAL A 31 -18.65 -8.87 -10.20
N LEU A 32 -18.31 -7.59 -10.28
CA LEU A 32 -18.01 -6.93 -11.55
C LEU A 32 -16.78 -7.52 -12.25
N LEU A 33 -15.73 -7.82 -11.48
CA LEU A 33 -14.55 -8.53 -12.02
C LEU A 33 -14.96 -9.89 -12.61
N GLY A 34 -15.82 -10.64 -11.92
CA GLY A 34 -16.38 -11.90 -12.42
C GLY A 34 -17.17 -11.73 -13.72
N VAL A 35 -18.04 -10.72 -13.81
CA VAL A 35 -18.83 -10.40 -15.01
C VAL A 35 -17.93 -10.05 -16.19
N TYR A 36 -16.94 -9.17 -16.02
CA TYR A 36 -16.04 -8.81 -17.12
C TYR A 36 -15.07 -9.94 -17.50
N ALA A 37 -14.63 -10.76 -16.54
CA ALA A 37 -13.81 -11.93 -16.82
C ALA A 37 -14.60 -12.99 -17.61
N SER A 38 -15.88 -13.24 -17.25
CA SER A 38 -16.75 -14.16 -17.99
C SER A 38 -17.10 -13.62 -19.38
N ALA A 39 -17.28 -12.30 -19.54
CA ALA A 39 -17.44 -11.66 -20.84
C ALA A 39 -16.22 -11.86 -21.75
N LEU A 40 -15.01 -11.73 -21.18
CA LEU A 40 -13.78 -11.98 -21.94
C LEU A 40 -13.66 -13.46 -22.32
N GLY A 41 -13.94 -14.39 -21.38
CA GLY A 41 -13.93 -15.82 -21.64
C GLY A 41 -14.93 -16.24 -22.72
N SER A 42 -16.16 -15.71 -22.68
CA SER A 42 -17.19 -16.02 -23.70
C SER A 42 -16.82 -15.48 -25.09
N ALA A 43 -16.15 -14.33 -25.16
CA ALA A 43 -15.62 -13.79 -26.41
C ALA A 43 -14.52 -14.69 -27.02
N LEU A 44 -13.63 -15.24 -26.18
CA LEU A 44 -12.57 -16.16 -26.61
C LEU A 44 -13.10 -17.54 -27.07
N ILE A 45 -14.21 -17.98 -26.50
CA ILE A 45 -14.85 -19.26 -26.88
C ILE A 45 -15.72 -19.13 -28.15
N GLY A 46 -15.84 -17.92 -28.72
CA GLY A 46 -16.60 -17.68 -29.93
C GLY A 46 -18.12 -17.47 -29.70
N MET A 47 -18.50 -16.99 -28.52
CA MET A 47 -19.87 -16.60 -28.17
C MET A 47 -20.02 -15.07 -28.05
N PRO A 48 -19.96 -14.31 -29.17
CA PRO A 48 -19.93 -12.85 -29.13
C PRO A 48 -21.22 -12.21 -28.58
N SER A 49 -22.37 -12.81 -28.79
CA SER A 49 -23.65 -12.32 -28.28
C SER A 49 -23.72 -12.36 -26.75
N LEU A 50 -23.22 -13.44 -26.14
CA LEU A 50 -23.15 -13.57 -24.70
C LEU A 50 -22.14 -12.61 -24.09
N ALA A 51 -20.97 -12.47 -24.72
CA ALA A 51 -19.97 -11.49 -24.34
C ALA A 51 -20.52 -10.05 -24.37
N TYR A 52 -21.28 -9.69 -25.42
CA TYR A 52 -21.89 -8.37 -25.55
C TYR A 52 -22.91 -8.10 -24.44
N ASN A 53 -23.78 -9.04 -24.13
CA ASN A 53 -24.77 -8.91 -23.06
C ASN A 53 -24.12 -8.75 -21.67
N LEU A 54 -23.06 -9.52 -21.40
CA LEU A 54 -22.29 -9.41 -20.16
C LEU A 54 -21.58 -8.06 -20.01
N VAL A 55 -21.02 -7.52 -21.10
CA VAL A 55 -20.40 -6.18 -21.11
C VAL A 55 -21.46 -5.10 -20.83
N ASN A 56 -22.64 -5.19 -21.44
CA ASN A 56 -23.73 -4.25 -21.21
C ASN A 56 -24.22 -4.31 -19.74
N LEU A 57 -24.34 -5.50 -19.17
CA LEU A 57 -24.64 -5.66 -17.74
C LEU A 57 -23.58 -5.01 -16.86
N GLY A 58 -22.30 -5.19 -17.21
CA GLY A 58 -21.19 -4.54 -16.53
C GLY A 58 -21.24 -3.00 -16.63
N ALA A 59 -21.66 -2.46 -17.77
CA ALA A 59 -21.77 -1.01 -18.00
C ALA A 59 -22.78 -0.34 -17.05
N LEU A 60 -23.82 -1.06 -16.59
CA LEU A 60 -24.76 -0.55 -15.58
C LEU A 60 -24.10 -0.25 -14.23
N SER A 61 -22.89 -0.74 -14.00
CA SER A 61 -22.11 -0.41 -12.79
C SER A 61 -21.46 0.96 -12.81
N ALA A 62 -21.42 1.66 -13.95
CA ALA A 62 -20.72 2.93 -14.08
C ALA A 62 -21.20 4.00 -13.07
N PRO A 63 -22.51 4.21 -12.80
CA PRO A 63 -22.94 5.09 -11.74
C PRO A 63 -22.47 4.68 -10.34
N ALA A 64 -22.42 3.37 -10.08
CA ALA A 64 -21.94 2.86 -8.80
C ALA A 64 -20.45 3.15 -8.58
N MET A 65 -19.64 3.18 -9.64
CA MET A 65 -18.23 3.56 -9.59
C MET A 65 -18.04 5.05 -9.24
N LEU A 66 -18.90 5.94 -9.74
CA LEU A 66 -18.89 7.34 -9.33
C LEU A 66 -19.25 7.51 -7.85
N VAL A 67 -20.30 6.85 -7.38
CA VAL A 67 -20.65 6.87 -5.95
C VAL A 67 -19.51 6.35 -5.09
N LEU A 68 -18.88 5.26 -5.50
CA LEU A 68 -17.74 4.68 -4.81
C LEU A 68 -16.55 5.67 -4.74
N SER A 69 -16.29 6.41 -5.83
CA SER A 69 -15.21 7.40 -5.85
C SER A 69 -15.49 8.56 -4.89
N ILE A 70 -16.73 9.06 -4.82
CA ILE A 70 -17.15 10.11 -3.88
C ILE A 70 -17.00 9.62 -2.44
N VAL A 71 -17.47 8.42 -2.12
CA VAL A 71 -17.36 7.83 -0.78
C VAL A 71 -15.90 7.64 -0.37
N SER A 72 -15.06 7.19 -1.30
CA SER A 72 -13.62 7.01 -1.07
C SER A 72 -12.92 8.36 -0.87
N TRP A 73 -13.32 9.39 -1.61
CA TRP A 73 -12.81 10.76 -1.46
C TRP A 73 -13.14 11.33 -0.07
N ARG A 74 -14.40 11.24 0.35
CA ARG A 74 -14.83 11.68 1.70
C ARG A 74 -14.10 10.97 2.84
N LYS A 75 -13.59 9.78 2.59
CA LYS A 75 -12.76 9.02 3.55
C LYS A 75 -11.27 9.33 3.48
N GLY A 76 -10.88 10.37 2.75
CA GLY A 76 -9.50 10.87 2.71
C GLY A 76 -8.58 10.15 1.73
N ASN A 77 -9.12 9.45 0.73
CA ASN A 77 -8.27 8.86 -0.31
C ASN A 77 -7.80 9.95 -1.32
N PRO A 78 -6.50 10.26 -1.41
CA PRO A 78 -6.00 11.34 -2.25
C PRO A 78 -6.09 11.04 -3.77
N SER A 79 -6.28 9.78 -4.16
CA SER A 79 -6.41 9.36 -5.56
C SER A 79 -7.87 9.38 -6.05
N ALA A 80 -8.84 9.43 -5.14
CA ALA A 80 -10.26 9.33 -5.48
C ALA A 80 -10.78 10.49 -6.34
N PRO A 81 -10.39 11.78 -6.14
CA PRO A 81 -10.85 12.88 -7.00
C PRO A 81 -10.42 12.71 -8.45
N TRP A 82 -9.21 12.23 -8.70
CA TRP A 82 -8.72 11.97 -10.06
C TRP A 82 -9.52 10.87 -10.76
N TYR A 83 -9.84 9.82 -10.02
CA TYR A 83 -10.69 8.74 -10.51
C TYR A 83 -12.10 9.24 -10.80
N PHE A 84 -12.67 10.07 -9.93
CA PHE A 84 -13.98 10.68 -10.12
C PHE A 84 -14.04 11.52 -11.41
N VAL A 85 -13.04 12.40 -11.63
CA VAL A 85 -12.98 13.23 -12.83
C VAL A 85 -12.85 12.38 -14.09
N ALA A 86 -11.95 11.38 -14.10
CA ALA A 86 -11.76 10.50 -15.24
C ALA A 86 -13.06 9.78 -15.64
N TRP A 87 -13.75 9.18 -14.67
CA TRP A 87 -15.02 8.50 -14.90
C TRP A 87 -16.17 9.43 -15.29
N SER A 88 -16.20 10.65 -14.78
CA SER A 88 -17.20 11.65 -15.18
C SER A 88 -17.05 12.02 -16.66
N ILE A 89 -15.81 12.25 -17.13
CA ILE A 89 -15.54 12.54 -18.55
C ILE A 89 -15.94 11.35 -19.43
N PHE A 90 -15.58 10.14 -19.03
CA PHE A 90 -15.95 8.93 -19.77
C PHE A 90 -17.47 8.75 -19.85
N LEU A 91 -18.22 8.96 -18.74
CA LEU A 91 -19.68 8.87 -18.73
C LEU A 91 -20.34 9.91 -19.63
N VAL A 92 -19.81 11.15 -19.67
CA VAL A 92 -20.28 12.16 -20.62
C VAL A 92 -20.09 11.69 -22.05
N ALA A 93 -18.90 11.13 -22.38
CA ALA A 93 -18.61 10.62 -23.73
C ALA A 93 -19.55 9.46 -24.11
N VAL A 94 -19.81 8.52 -23.19
CA VAL A 94 -20.75 7.40 -23.40
C VAL A 94 -22.17 7.91 -23.58
N THR A 95 -22.60 8.92 -22.81
CA THR A 95 -23.93 9.51 -22.93
C THR A 95 -24.10 10.21 -24.28
N MET A 96 -23.10 10.98 -24.73
CA MET A 96 -23.10 11.62 -26.05
C MET A 96 -23.18 10.60 -27.17
N GLN A 97 -22.44 9.50 -27.05
CA GLN A 97 -22.52 8.39 -28.01
C GLN A 97 -23.91 7.75 -28.04
N ALA A 98 -24.51 7.48 -26.87
CA ALA A 98 -25.86 6.91 -26.79
C ALA A 98 -26.91 7.85 -27.41
N LEU A 99 -26.87 9.16 -27.13
CA LEU A 99 -27.77 10.15 -27.73
C LEU A 99 -27.65 10.19 -29.26
N ARG A 100 -26.46 10.01 -29.79
CA ARG A 100 -26.23 9.88 -31.22
C ARG A 100 -26.85 8.61 -31.78
N ASP A 101 -26.63 7.47 -31.10
CA ASP A 101 -27.14 6.16 -31.54
C ASP A 101 -28.69 6.11 -31.48
N PHE A 102 -29.32 6.86 -30.58
CA PHE A 102 -30.77 7.09 -30.53
C PHE A 102 -31.26 8.14 -31.53
N GLY A 103 -30.40 8.74 -32.33
CA GLY A 103 -30.78 9.74 -33.36
C GLY A 103 -31.12 11.12 -32.79
N VAL A 104 -30.88 11.38 -31.51
CA VAL A 104 -31.09 12.72 -30.89
C VAL A 104 -30.01 13.72 -31.32
N LEU A 105 -28.78 13.22 -31.52
CA LEU A 105 -27.66 14.01 -32.02
C LEU A 105 -27.39 13.66 -33.47
N SER A 106 -27.04 14.69 -34.27
CA SER A 106 -26.66 14.53 -35.67
C SER A 106 -25.43 13.64 -35.82
N SER A 107 -25.50 12.71 -36.79
CA SER A 107 -24.39 11.82 -37.15
C SER A 107 -23.35 12.56 -37.96
N THR A 108 -22.41 13.21 -37.30
CA THR A 108 -21.29 13.94 -37.92
C THR A 108 -19.97 13.20 -37.67
N PRO A 109 -18.91 13.42 -38.49
CA PRO A 109 -17.59 12.86 -38.18
C PRO A 109 -17.08 13.23 -36.79
N MET A 110 -17.43 14.41 -36.29
CA MET A 110 -17.05 14.86 -34.94
C MET A 110 -17.81 14.10 -33.83
N SER A 111 -19.09 13.80 -34.06
CA SER A 111 -19.86 13.02 -33.08
C SER A 111 -19.40 11.55 -32.99
N ALA A 112 -18.78 11.02 -34.07
CA ALA A 112 -18.16 9.70 -34.06
C ALA A 112 -16.90 9.63 -33.16
N ALA A 113 -16.28 10.78 -32.89
CA ALA A 113 -15.04 10.88 -32.15
C ALA A 113 -15.28 11.03 -30.62
N TYR A 114 -16.52 11.23 -30.12
CA TYR A 114 -16.79 11.48 -28.72
C TYR A 114 -16.32 10.34 -27.82
N LEU A 115 -16.65 9.11 -28.15
CA LEU A 115 -16.25 7.94 -27.35
C LEU A 115 -14.74 7.67 -27.40
N PRO A 116 -14.06 7.65 -28.57
CA PRO A 116 -12.60 7.55 -28.61
C PRO A 116 -11.88 8.64 -27.84
N ILE A 117 -12.30 9.91 -27.96
CA ILE A 117 -11.70 11.03 -27.24
C ILE A 117 -11.91 10.85 -25.72
N GLY A 118 -13.13 10.51 -25.30
CA GLY A 118 -13.44 10.26 -23.90
C GLY A 118 -12.59 9.15 -23.29
N THR A 119 -12.39 8.04 -24.00
CA THR A 119 -11.52 6.93 -23.54
C THR A 119 -10.05 7.32 -23.45
N VAL A 120 -9.53 8.10 -24.40
CA VAL A 120 -8.14 8.57 -24.34
C VAL A 120 -7.94 9.50 -23.14
N LEU A 121 -8.86 10.45 -22.91
CA LEU A 121 -8.80 11.34 -21.74
C LEU A 121 -8.91 10.59 -20.43
N GLU A 122 -9.82 9.61 -20.33
CA GLU A 122 -9.92 8.73 -19.16
C GLU A 122 -8.61 8.03 -18.86
N MET A 123 -8.00 7.39 -19.87
CA MET A 123 -6.73 6.65 -19.72
C MET A 123 -5.58 7.57 -19.27
N LEU A 124 -5.48 8.78 -19.83
CA LEU A 124 -4.48 9.77 -19.43
C LEU A 124 -4.66 10.19 -17.97
N LEU A 125 -5.89 10.50 -17.55
CA LEU A 125 -6.18 10.90 -16.18
C LEU A 125 -5.94 9.76 -15.18
N LEU A 126 -6.31 8.53 -15.53
CA LEU A 126 -6.04 7.36 -14.68
C LEU A 126 -4.53 7.08 -14.59
N SER A 127 -3.78 7.24 -15.67
CA SER A 127 -2.32 7.12 -15.65
C SER A 127 -1.68 8.17 -14.75
N PHE A 128 -2.14 9.41 -14.81
CA PHE A 128 -1.70 10.49 -13.94
C PHE A 128 -2.05 10.21 -12.46
N ALA A 129 -3.27 9.73 -12.20
CA ALA A 129 -3.71 9.34 -10.85
C ALA A 129 -2.83 8.23 -10.27
N LEU A 130 -2.45 7.25 -11.09
CA LEU A 130 -1.56 6.16 -10.70
C LEU A 130 -0.14 6.67 -10.39
N GLY A 131 0.40 7.53 -11.26
CA GLY A 131 1.72 8.16 -11.05
C GLY A 131 1.78 8.95 -9.75
N ASN A 132 0.75 9.76 -9.47
CA ASN A 132 0.66 10.50 -8.21
C ASN A 132 0.60 9.57 -6.99
N ARG A 133 -0.15 8.48 -7.08
CA ARG A 133 -0.22 7.48 -6.01
C ARG A 133 1.11 6.80 -5.75
N ILE A 134 1.84 6.44 -6.80
CA ILE A 134 3.18 5.85 -6.69
C ILE A 134 4.12 6.82 -5.98
N ASN A 135 4.10 8.10 -6.33
CA ASN A 135 4.91 9.13 -5.68
C ASN A 135 4.59 9.28 -4.18
N ILE A 136 3.31 9.24 -3.80
CA ILE A 136 2.89 9.28 -2.39
C ILE A 136 3.40 8.06 -1.63
N LEU A 137 3.25 6.86 -2.20
CA LEU A 137 3.73 5.62 -1.59
C LEU A 137 5.25 5.60 -1.46
N LYS A 138 5.97 6.07 -2.49
CA LYS A 138 7.43 6.17 -2.46
C LYS A 138 7.90 7.10 -1.33
N ARG A 139 7.35 8.30 -1.24
CA ARG A 139 7.67 9.25 -0.15
C ARG A 139 7.38 8.66 1.24
N SER A 140 6.27 7.92 1.39
CA SER A 140 5.94 7.25 2.64
C SER A 140 6.95 6.15 2.99
N SER A 141 7.38 5.36 2.00
CA SER A 141 8.41 4.34 2.15
C SER A 141 9.78 4.94 2.51
N ASP A 142 10.18 6.00 1.79
CA ASP A 142 11.46 6.68 2.04
C ASP A 142 11.51 7.27 3.46
N ASN A 143 10.41 7.87 3.91
CA ASN A 143 10.30 8.37 5.28
C ASN A 143 10.34 7.25 6.34
N ALA A 144 9.70 6.10 6.06
CA ALA A 144 9.74 4.95 6.95
C ALA A 144 11.16 4.36 7.04
N ASN A 145 11.84 4.25 5.90
CA ASN A 145 13.23 3.77 5.84
C ASN A 145 14.20 4.72 6.57
N ALA A 146 14.03 6.04 6.40
CA ALA A 146 14.84 7.03 7.11
C ALA A 146 14.66 6.92 8.64
N LYS A 147 13.42 6.74 9.11
CA LYS A 147 13.14 6.54 10.54
C LYS A 147 13.73 5.22 11.06
N ALA A 148 13.62 4.14 10.29
CA ALA A 148 14.20 2.85 10.66
C ALA A 148 15.73 2.92 10.76
N LEU A 149 16.39 3.60 9.82
CA LEU A 149 17.83 3.81 9.86
C LEU A 149 18.25 4.64 11.08
N ALA A 150 17.55 5.74 11.37
CA ALA A 150 17.82 6.55 12.55
C ALA A 150 17.67 5.76 13.86
N ALA A 151 16.62 4.93 13.97
CA ALA A 151 16.43 4.06 15.13
C ALA A 151 17.53 2.99 15.25
N SER A 152 18.01 2.46 14.12
CA SER A 152 19.11 1.47 14.10
C SER A 152 20.43 2.10 14.59
N LEU A 153 20.75 3.31 14.12
CA LEU A 153 21.96 4.03 14.55
C LEU A 153 21.90 4.39 16.04
N GLU A 154 20.74 4.79 16.54
CA GLU A 154 20.56 5.09 17.97
C GLU A 154 20.70 3.82 18.82
N ASN A 155 20.14 2.69 18.39
CA ASN A 155 20.34 1.40 19.07
C ASN A 155 21.81 0.98 19.08
N GLU A 156 22.53 1.16 17.97
CA GLU A 156 23.97 0.87 17.91
C GLU A 156 24.77 1.73 18.92
N ARG A 157 24.40 3.02 19.03
CA ARG A 157 25.01 3.94 20.00
C ARG A 157 24.76 3.45 21.44
N ILE A 158 23.50 3.13 21.77
CA ILE A 158 23.13 2.66 23.10
C ILE A 158 23.87 1.37 23.44
N VAL A 159 23.96 0.41 22.53
CA VAL A 159 24.70 -0.85 22.73
C VAL A 159 26.18 -0.59 22.97
N LYS A 160 26.82 0.32 22.24
CA LYS A 160 28.21 0.69 22.45
C LYS A 160 28.43 1.34 23.83
N GLU A 161 27.56 2.25 24.23
CA GLU A 161 27.62 2.89 25.57
C GLU A 161 27.44 1.85 26.69
N GLN A 162 26.47 0.95 26.58
CA GLN A 162 26.25 -0.11 27.54
C GLN A 162 27.43 -1.09 27.65
N ASN A 163 28.03 -1.45 26.53
CA ASN A 163 29.21 -2.32 26.52
C ASN A 163 30.41 -1.65 27.21
N ALA A 164 30.68 -0.38 26.93
CA ALA A 164 31.73 0.37 27.60
C ALA A 164 31.51 0.49 29.11
N GLU A 165 30.28 0.74 29.54
CA GLU A 165 29.92 0.76 30.97
C GLU A 165 30.10 -0.62 31.60
N LEU A 166 29.69 -1.68 30.92
CA LEU A 166 29.83 -3.05 31.41
C LEU A 166 31.31 -3.45 31.55
N GLU A 167 32.15 -3.12 30.58
CA GLU A 167 33.59 -3.34 30.65
C GLU A 167 34.21 -2.64 31.86
N THR A 168 33.82 -1.39 32.12
CA THR A 168 34.28 -0.63 33.29
C THR A 168 33.86 -1.31 34.60
N ARG A 169 32.61 -1.72 34.73
CA ARG A 169 32.10 -2.44 35.90
C ARG A 169 32.79 -3.80 36.13
N VAL A 170 33.02 -4.54 35.04
CA VAL A 170 33.75 -5.82 35.11
C VAL A 170 35.17 -5.59 35.61
N ARG A 171 35.89 -4.58 35.11
CA ARG A 171 37.23 -4.22 35.55
C ARG A 171 37.27 -3.85 37.02
N GLU A 172 36.37 -2.97 37.49
CA GLU A 172 36.26 -2.56 38.90
C GLU A 172 36.01 -3.75 39.82
N ARG A 173 35.09 -4.65 39.44
CA ARG A 173 34.81 -5.87 40.21
C ARG A 173 35.98 -6.83 40.22
N THR A 174 36.69 -6.99 39.11
CA THR A 174 37.86 -7.88 39.05
C THR A 174 38.98 -7.35 39.93
N ASP A 175 39.23 -6.03 39.92
CA ASP A 175 40.22 -5.40 40.77
C ASP A 175 39.83 -5.52 42.27
N ALA A 176 38.57 -5.31 42.60
CA ALA A 176 38.08 -5.52 44.00
C ALA A 176 38.22 -6.96 44.45
N LEU A 177 37.89 -7.94 43.60
CA LEU A 177 38.08 -9.35 43.90
C LEU A 177 39.55 -9.72 44.08
N ALA A 178 40.45 -9.21 43.25
CA ALA A 178 41.88 -9.42 43.39
C ALA A 178 42.43 -8.89 44.72
N LYS A 179 42.01 -7.67 45.11
CA LYS A 179 42.35 -7.08 46.39
C LYS A 179 41.82 -7.88 47.60
N ALA A 180 40.55 -8.34 47.52
CA ALA A 180 39.95 -9.15 48.55
C ALA A 180 40.68 -10.51 48.68
N ASN A 181 41.03 -11.12 47.57
CA ASN A 181 41.73 -12.42 47.56
C ASN A 181 43.17 -12.29 48.13
N SER A 182 43.88 -11.24 47.77
CA SER A 182 45.22 -10.99 48.35
C SER A 182 45.16 -10.71 49.86
N GLY A 183 44.15 -9.93 50.31
CA GLY A 183 43.92 -9.72 51.73
C GLY A 183 43.57 -11.00 52.51
N LEU A 184 42.79 -11.87 51.91
CA LEU A 184 42.46 -13.19 52.49
C LEU A 184 43.69 -14.12 52.58
N SER A 185 44.53 -14.12 51.55
CA SER A 185 45.80 -14.89 51.56
C SER A 185 46.71 -14.41 52.67
N SER A 186 46.88 -13.10 52.84
CA SER A 186 47.73 -12.54 53.90
C SER A 186 47.17 -12.87 55.29
N ALA A 187 45.85 -12.79 55.48
CA ALA A 187 45.21 -13.17 56.75
C ALA A 187 45.36 -14.67 57.08
N LEU A 188 45.35 -15.52 56.08
CA LEU A 188 45.61 -16.95 56.25
C LEU A 188 47.05 -17.27 56.61
N GLU A 189 48.00 -16.56 56.01
CA GLU A 189 49.48 -16.66 56.38
C GLU A 189 49.67 -16.20 57.82
N ASP A 190 49.07 -15.10 58.22
CA ASP A 190 49.16 -14.60 59.61
C ASP A 190 48.58 -15.56 60.63
N LEU A 191 47.43 -16.20 60.33
CA LEU A 191 46.82 -17.21 61.16
C LEU A 191 47.66 -18.48 61.26
N GLN A 192 48.26 -18.92 60.18
CA GLN A 192 49.17 -20.11 60.21
C GLN A 192 50.42 -19.80 61.04
N GLY A 193 51.01 -18.63 60.88
CA GLY A 193 52.15 -18.21 61.70
C GLY A 193 51.82 -18.12 63.20
N ALA A 194 50.65 -17.60 63.57
CA ALA A 194 50.18 -17.59 64.94
C ALA A 194 49.90 -18.97 65.54
N GLN A 195 49.40 -19.93 64.75
CA GLN A 195 49.18 -21.28 65.09
C GLN A 195 50.49 -22.02 65.35
N ASP A 196 51.46 -21.82 64.51
CA ASP A 196 52.83 -22.44 64.68
C ASP A 196 53.55 -21.94 65.98
N GLN A 197 53.33 -20.66 66.33
CA GLN A 197 53.85 -20.11 67.64
C GLN A 197 53.16 -20.68 68.88
N LEU A 198 51.92 -21.17 68.82
CA LEU A 198 51.21 -21.77 69.92
C LEU A 198 51.58 -23.26 70.17
N ILE A 199 52.19 -23.89 69.19
CA ILE A 199 52.59 -25.33 69.25
C ILE A 199 54.04 -25.48 69.70
N GLN A 200 54.82 -24.39 69.82
CA GLN A 200 56.18 -24.40 70.38
C GLN A 200 56.09 -24.02 71.88
#